data_b66f6e3daf8e83b1386653e19aa0b531
#
_entry.id   b66f6e3daf8e83b1386653e19aa0b531
#
_cell.length_a   1.000
_cell.length_b   1.000
_cell.length_c   1.000
_cell.angle_alpha   90.00
_cell.angle_beta   90.00
_cell.angle_gamma   90.00
#
_symmetry.space_group_name_H-M   'P 1'
#
loop_
_entity.id
_entity.type
_entity.pdbx_description
1 polymer ?
#
loop_
_entity_poly.entity_id
_entity_poly.type
_entity_poly.pdbx_seq_one_letter_code
_entity_poly.pdbx_strand_id
1 'polypeptide(L)'
;MFRRIKSVRSIVGAPCSSTSVAPNPSTRVQQFKELLNKSNAKDILTDTFGRHHTYLRISVTERCNLRCLYCMPAEGVKLTKNEGILTTDEIIKIAELFVKEGVRKIRLTGGEPTVRKDIVDIIAGLKQLSGLDQVAITTNGLTLTRQLPSLQRAGLDAINISLDTLKENRFERFTRRKGWSRVMAAIDLAVQLGYNPVKINCVVMNGFNNDELIDFVDLTKDRPIDVRFIEYMPFQGNAWNENKMVSFNAMKEIIRDVYPDLQRLPNEYNDTSKAYHVPGFTGQVGFITSMSQHFCSSCNRLRITADGNLKVCLFEGKGEVSLRDAIRNGASDEVLKEVIGTAVRRKKKQHAGVQMYLQIGINQNSPNVLGHQYLTRMVLQFKNMNYSNVRAFSMLSHVDESGKANMVDVGSKNESKRVAVARGIVQVDSTISSLIAENNVKKGDVFSVAQLAGIMAAKRTSDLIPLCHPLSLSYVNVYLRLDQQSHKLEITAEVRCTGKTGVEMEALTAVSISALTIYDMCKYAASPNSMKITDIELVSKTGGTKGDFFKTQVNIPHS
;
A
#
# COMPACT_ATOMS: atom_id res chain seq x y z
N MET A 1 51.03 -35.94 -28.18
CA MET A 1 52.46 -35.69 -28.56
C MET A 1 53.07 -34.87 -27.44
N PHE A 2 54.03 -35.45 -26.74
CA PHE A 2 54.76 -34.98 -25.56
C PHE A 2 55.63 -33.73 -25.80
N ARG A 3 55.85 -32.88 -24.81
CA ARG A 3 57.14 -32.43 -24.19
C ARG A 3 56.92 -31.20 -23.28
N ARG A 4 57.08 -31.38 -22.00
CA ARG A 4 58.23 -31.24 -21.04
C ARG A 4 58.56 -29.77 -20.75
N ILE A 5 58.26 -29.35 -19.55
CA ILE A 5 59.02 -29.11 -18.28
C ILE A 5 60.43 -28.55 -18.49
N LYS A 6 60.71 -27.39 -17.83
CA LYS A 6 61.90 -26.93 -17.05
C LYS A 6 61.79 -25.44 -16.78
N SER A 7 62.18 -24.83 -15.68
CA SER A 7 62.85 -25.17 -14.41
C SER A 7 62.83 -23.94 -13.51
N VAL A 8 62.87 -24.20 -12.22
CA VAL A 8 63.03 -23.27 -11.09
C VAL A 8 64.36 -22.53 -11.18
N ARG A 9 64.38 -21.24 -10.85
CA ARG A 9 65.53 -20.60 -10.18
C ARG A 9 65.08 -19.52 -9.20
N SER A 10 65.47 -19.70 -7.99
CA SER A 10 65.45 -18.81 -6.85
C SER A 10 66.30 -17.55 -7.06
N ILE A 11 65.80 -16.37 -6.61
CA ILE A 11 66.65 -15.25 -6.25
C ILE A 11 66.20 -14.74 -4.89
N VAL A 12 67.15 -14.73 -4.00
CA VAL A 12 67.11 -14.30 -2.58
C VAL A 12 67.26 -12.77 -2.53
N GLY A 13 66.46 -12.11 -1.73
CA GLY A 13 66.85 -11.02 -0.84
C GLY A 13 66.94 -9.59 -1.39
N ALA A 14 65.97 -8.75 -1.00
CA ALA A 14 66.22 -7.37 -0.59
C ALA A 14 65.17 -6.91 0.42
N PRO A 15 65.49 -6.15 1.44
CA PRO A 15 64.54 -5.79 2.52
C PRO A 15 63.60 -4.69 2.11
N CYS A 16 62.32 -4.95 2.26
CA CYS A 16 61.25 -3.95 2.03
C CYS A 16 61.06 -3.15 3.34
N SER A 17 61.64 -1.97 3.40
CA SER A 17 61.30 -0.94 4.36
C SER A 17 60.31 0.03 3.74
N SER A 18 59.02 -0.20 3.95
CA SER A 18 58.00 0.87 3.78
C SER A 18 56.99 0.73 4.91
N THR A 19 57.22 1.51 5.94
CA THR A 19 56.24 1.82 6.99
C THR A 19 55.08 2.55 6.36
N SER A 20 53.99 1.81 6.05
CA SER A 20 52.69 2.41 5.72
C SER A 20 52.10 2.97 7.02
N VAL A 21 52.26 4.28 7.19
CA VAL A 21 51.53 5.05 8.21
C VAL A 21 50.03 4.91 7.92
N ALA A 22 49.32 4.30 8.86
CA ALA A 22 47.85 4.24 8.79
C ALA A 22 47.27 5.68 8.71
N PRO A 23 46.37 5.97 7.80
CA PRO A 23 45.83 7.32 7.66
C PRO A 23 45.09 7.73 8.94
N ASN A 24 45.32 8.98 9.34
CA ASN A 24 44.76 9.63 10.53
C ASN A 24 43.22 9.46 10.55
N PRO A 25 42.61 9.13 11.72
CA PRO A 25 41.15 8.95 11.83
C PRO A 25 40.31 10.12 11.27
N SER A 26 40.83 11.36 11.33
CA SER A 26 40.21 12.56 10.74
C SER A 26 40.13 12.50 9.22
N THR A 27 41.14 11.90 8.56
CA THR A 27 41.17 11.77 7.08
C THR A 27 40.19 10.70 6.59
N ARG A 28 40.01 9.61 7.36
CA ARG A 28 38.98 8.58 7.06
C ARG A 28 37.56 9.11 7.21
N VAL A 29 37.30 9.92 8.23
CA VAL A 29 35.99 10.57 8.42
C VAL A 29 35.72 11.60 7.34
N GLN A 30 36.72 12.36 6.90
CA GLN A 30 36.60 13.28 5.77
C GLN A 30 36.38 12.54 4.45
N GLN A 31 37.15 11.50 4.14
CA GLN A 31 36.93 10.65 2.96
C GLN A 31 35.56 9.96 2.98
N PHE A 32 35.09 9.53 4.15
CA PHE A 32 33.75 8.96 4.29
C PHE A 32 32.65 10.02 4.12
N LYS A 33 32.85 11.25 4.62
CA LYS A 33 31.96 12.38 4.37
C LYS A 33 31.95 12.80 2.89
N GLU A 34 33.08 12.79 2.23
CA GLU A 34 33.19 13.06 0.78
C GLU A 34 32.54 11.96 -0.07
N LEU A 35 32.69 10.69 0.32
CA LEU A 35 31.99 9.55 -0.31
C LEU A 35 30.48 9.61 -0.07
N LEU A 36 30.05 9.97 1.14
CA LEU A 36 28.62 10.21 1.44
C LEU A 36 28.06 11.41 0.67
N ASN A 37 28.82 12.49 0.59
CA ASN A 37 28.43 13.67 -0.20
C ASN A 37 28.42 13.38 -1.71
N LYS A 38 29.36 12.60 -2.23
CA LYS A 38 29.37 12.14 -3.63
C LYS A 38 28.25 11.14 -3.94
N SER A 39 27.85 10.29 -2.98
CA SER A 39 26.73 9.37 -3.12
C SER A 39 25.38 10.07 -2.91
N ASN A 40 25.33 11.12 -2.10
CA ASN A 40 24.09 11.88 -1.82
C ASN A 40 23.79 12.97 -2.88
N ALA A 41 24.73 13.33 -3.75
CA ALA A 41 24.55 14.39 -4.74
C ALA A 41 23.88 13.92 -6.04
N LYS A 42 23.63 12.61 -6.24
CA LYS A 42 23.31 12.13 -7.59
C LYS A 42 21.87 11.78 -7.89
N ASP A 43 20.98 11.56 -6.91
CA ASP A 43 19.63 11.17 -7.31
C ASP A 43 18.58 11.26 -6.17
N ILE A 44 18.10 12.47 -5.91
CA ILE A 44 17.08 12.71 -4.87
C ILE A 44 15.73 12.07 -5.19
N LEU A 45 15.48 11.73 -6.46
CA LEU A 45 14.24 11.08 -6.90
C LEU A 45 14.36 9.56 -6.99
N THR A 46 15.48 8.97 -6.56
CA THR A 46 15.62 7.50 -6.45
C THR A 46 15.36 7.03 -5.02
N ASP A 47 14.45 6.07 -4.87
CA ASP A 47 14.13 5.50 -3.58
C ASP A 47 15.11 4.38 -3.17
N THR A 48 14.94 3.87 -1.92
CA THR A 48 15.81 2.80 -1.35
C THR A 48 15.72 1.47 -2.11
N PHE A 49 14.79 1.31 -3.06
CA PHE A 49 14.63 0.13 -3.90
C PHE A 49 15.17 0.32 -5.32
N GLY A 50 15.86 1.44 -5.59
CA GLY A 50 16.43 1.77 -6.88
C GLY A 50 15.39 2.25 -7.92
N ARG A 51 14.17 2.60 -7.51
CA ARG A 51 13.15 3.13 -8.42
C ARG A 51 13.36 4.64 -8.61
N HIS A 52 13.71 5.04 -9.83
CA HIS A 52 13.82 6.44 -10.20
C HIS A 52 12.45 7.02 -10.57
N HIS A 53 12.09 8.18 -9.98
CA HIS A 53 10.77 8.77 -10.10
C HIS A 53 10.74 9.86 -11.17
N THR A 54 10.27 9.50 -12.36
CA THR A 54 10.20 10.39 -13.54
C THR A 54 8.80 10.94 -13.81
N TYR A 55 7.82 10.58 -12.99
CA TYR A 55 6.42 10.92 -13.20
C TYR A 55 5.80 11.59 -11.96
N LEU A 56 5.42 12.86 -12.10
CA LEU A 56 4.73 13.62 -11.05
C LEU A 56 3.24 13.78 -11.36
N ARG A 57 2.39 13.54 -10.37
CA ARG A 57 0.96 13.83 -10.43
C ARG A 57 0.64 14.99 -9.49
N ILE A 58 0.02 16.03 -9.99
CA ILE A 58 -0.33 17.24 -9.22
C ILE A 58 -1.85 17.33 -9.16
N SER A 59 -2.41 17.30 -7.95
CA SER A 59 -3.80 17.67 -7.71
C SER A 59 -3.88 19.20 -7.69
N VAL A 60 -4.61 19.79 -8.63
CA VAL A 60 -4.72 21.25 -8.73
C VAL A 60 -5.92 21.82 -7.97
N THR A 61 -6.84 20.96 -7.52
CA THR A 61 -8.04 21.34 -6.78
C THR A 61 -8.64 20.15 -6.05
N GLU A 62 -9.32 20.41 -4.93
CA GLU A 62 -10.17 19.43 -4.24
C GLU A 62 -11.61 19.44 -4.76
N ARG A 63 -12.02 20.51 -5.46
CA ARG A 63 -13.40 20.67 -5.97
C ARG A 63 -13.65 19.71 -7.11
N CYS A 64 -14.85 19.10 -7.10
CA CYS A 64 -15.35 18.27 -8.18
C CYS A 64 -16.81 18.65 -8.50
N ASN A 65 -17.18 18.59 -9.77
CA ASN A 65 -18.54 18.84 -10.24
C ASN A 65 -19.40 17.57 -10.31
N LEU A 66 -18.84 16.39 -9.99
CA LEU A 66 -19.55 15.12 -9.81
C LEU A 66 -19.55 14.69 -8.33
N ARG A 67 -20.42 13.72 -8.00
CA ARG A 67 -20.55 13.08 -6.67
C ARG A 67 -20.59 11.57 -6.80
N CYS A 68 -19.54 10.98 -7.42
CA CYS A 68 -19.49 9.55 -7.70
C CYS A 68 -19.57 8.71 -6.43
N LEU A 69 -20.39 7.65 -6.45
CA LEU A 69 -20.73 6.81 -5.30
C LEU A 69 -19.51 6.22 -4.57
N TYR A 70 -18.47 5.90 -5.33
CA TYR A 70 -17.25 5.29 -4.77
C TYR A 70 -16.16 6.31 -4.39
N CYS A 71 -16.32 7.59 -4.78
CA CYS A 71 -15.26 8.58 -4.68
C CYS A 71 -15.58 9.70 -3.68
N MET A 72 -16.83 10.19 -3.66
CA MET A 72 -17.19 11.39 -2.91
C MET A 72 -18.59 11.27 -2.30
N PRO A 73 -18.77 11.59 -1.02
CA PRO A 73 -20.08 11.66 -0.38
C PRO A 73 -21.06 12.59 -1.11
N ALA A 74 -22.35 12.40 -0.92
CA ALA A 74 -23.39 13.19 -1.61
C ALA A 74 -23.27 14.69 -1.32
N GLU A 75 -22.97 15.01 -0.05
CA GLU A 75 -22.74 16.36 0.49
C GLU A 75 -21.40 16.96 0.03
N GLY A 76 -20.48 16.13 -0.49
CA GLY A 76 -19.12 16.50 -0.83
C GLY A 76 -18.14 16.32 0.34
N VAL A 77 -16.95 16.87 0.20
CA VAL A 77 -15.92 16.89 1.24
C VAL A 77 -15.69 18.29 1.76
N LYS A 78 -15.24 18.42 3.00
CA LYS A 78 -14.80 19.71 3.54
C LYS A 78 -13.59 20.20 2.74
N LEU A 79 -13.78 21.28 2.00
CA LEU A 79 -12.73 21.87 1.17
C LEU A 79 -11.74 22.69 2.01
N THR A 80 -10.49 22.63 1.64
CA THR A 80 -9.46 23.53 2.13
C THR A 80 -9.80 24.97 1.71
N LYS A 81 -9.58 25.95 2.58
CA LYS A 81 -9.74 27.36 2.25
C LYS A 81 -8.83 27.74 1.08
N ASN A 82 -9.23 28.74 0.30
CA ASN A 82 -8.47 29.13 -0.91
C ASN A 82 -7.02 29.49 -0.61
N GLU A 83 -6.74 30.12 0.54
CA GLU A 83 -5.38 30.45 0.97
C GLU A 83 -4.52 29.20 1.23
N GLY A 84 -5.16 28.06 1.50
CA GLY A 84 -4.52 26.78 1.74
C GLY A 84 -4.26 25.97 0.46
N ILE A 85 -4.74 26.42 -0.71
CA ILE A 85 -4.53 25.73 -1.99
C ILE A 85 -3.32 26.34 -2.70
N LEU A 86 -2.58 25.53 -3.47
CA LEU A 86 -1.46 25.97 -4.28
C LEU A 86 -1.91 26.99 -5.35
N THR A 87 -1.19 28.10 -5.45
CA THR A 87 -1.33 29.05 -6.56
C THR A 87 -0.71 28.50 -7.86
N THR A 88 -0.98 29.14 -9.00
CA THR A 88 -0.35 28.78 -10.28
C THR A 88 1.18 28.83 -10.19
N ASP A 89 1.73 29.91 -9.61
CA ASP A 89 3.18 30.10 -9.48
C ASP A 89 3.81 29.04 -8.57
N GLU A 90 3.14 28.69 -7.46
CA GLU A 90 3.61 27.62 -6.57
C GLU A 90 3.59 26.24 -7.25
N ILE A 91 2.59 25.95 -8.08
CA ILE A 91 2.52 24.71 -8.87
C ILE A 91 3.69 24.66 -9.87
N ILE A 92 3.95 25.76 -10.60
CA ILE A 92 5.04 25.84 -11.56
C ILE A 92 6.39 25.72 -10.85
N LYS A 93 6.59 26.42 -9.71
CA LYS A 93 7.82 26.34 -8.91
C LYS A 93 8.09 24.92 -8.41
N ILE A 94 7.08 24.23 -7.88
CA ILE A 94 7.21 22.83 -7.46
C ILE A 94 7.56 21.96 -8.67
N ALA A 95 6.83 22.10 -9.78
CA ALA A 95 7.08 21.32 -10.99
C ALA A 95 8.50 21.52 -11.52
N GLU A 96 9.00 22.76 -11.54
CA GLU A 96 10.37 23.11 -11.96
C GLU A 96 11.43 22.38 -11.14
N LEU A 97 11.27 22.34 -9.80
CA LEU A 97 12.17 21.59 -8.91
C LEU A 97 12.23 20.11 -9.27
N PHE A 98 11.07 19.49 -9.50
CA PHE A 98 11.02 18.08 -9.88
C PHE A 98 11.55 17.81 -11.30
N VAL A 99 11.31 18.70 -12.25
CA VAL A 99 11.81 18.57 -13.64
C VAL A 99 13.32 18.68 -13.68
N LYS A 100 13.92 19.62 -12.92
CA LYS A 100 15.38 19.75 -12.77
C LYS A 100 16.03 18.47 -12.22
N GLU A 101 15.31 17.73 -11.37
CA GLU A 101 15.78 16.48 -10.78
C GLU A 101 15.41 15.22 -11.58
N GLY A 102 14.80 15.35 -12.77
CA GLY A 102 14.60 14.23 -13.70
C GLY A 102 13.15 13.81 -13.95
N VAL A 103 12.16 14.53 -13.42
CA VAL A 103 10.76 14.31 -13.83
C VAL A 103 10.60 14.73 -15.31
N ARG A 104 10.03 13.83 -16.11
CA ARG A 104 9.77 14.03 -17.55
C ARG A 104 8.28 14.13 -17.88
N LYS A 105 7.43 13.68 -16.98
CA LYS A 105 5.97 13.66 -17.19
C LYS A 105 5.25 14.26 -16.00
N ILE A 106 4.34 15.19 -16.27
CA ILE A 106 3.42 15.75 -15.26
C ILE A 106 2.00 15.44 -15.66
N ARG A 107 1.18 15.00 -14.68
CA ARG A 107 -0.24 14.81 -14.88
C ARG A 107 -1.04 15.63 -13.89
N LEU A 108 -1.90 16.48 -14.40
CA LEU A 108 -2.83 17.27 -13.63
C LEU A 108 -4.05 16.41 -13.26
N THR A 109 -4.41 16.46 -12.00
CA THR A 109 -5.52 15.72 -11.39
C THR A 109 -6.20 16.60 -10.34
N GLY A 110 -7.00 16.00 -9.47
CA GLY A 110 -7.61 16.68 -8.33
C GLY A 110 -8.94 16.06 -7.99
N GLY A 111 -9.91 16.85 -7.55
CA GLY A 111 -11.30 16.51 -7.69
C GLY A 111 -11.63 16.47 -9.18
N GLU A 112 -11.82 17.63 -9.79
CA GLU A 112 -11.90 17.77 -11.26
C GLU A 112 -11.03 18.96 -11.70
N PRO A 113 -9.91 18.76 -12.41
CA PRO A 113 -8.99 19.84 -12.75
C PRO A 113 -9.61 20.91 -13.64
N THR A 114 -10.58 20.57 -14.50
CA THR A 114 -11.25 21.52 -15.42
C THR A 114 -12.20 22.50 -14.72
N VAL A 115 -12.47 22.35 -13.42
CA VAL A 115 -13.21 23.36 -12.64
C VAL A 115 -12.32 24.49 -12.11
N ARG A 116 -11.00 24.32 -12.16
CA ARG A 116 -10.04 25.35 -11.80
C ARG A 116 -9.93 26.38 -12.93
N LYS A 117 -10.11 27.66 -12.62
CA LYS A 117 -10.22 28.73 -13.63
C LYS A 117 -8.92 28.96 -14.41
N ASP A 118 -7.77 28.88 -13.76
CA ASP A 118 -6.42 29.10 -14.27
C ASP A 118 -5.76 27.82 -14.81
N ILE A 119 -6.53 26.77 -15.12
CA ILE A 119 -6.00 25.49 -15.60
C ILE A 119 -5.23 25.63 -16.94
N VAL A 120 -5.64 26.54 -17.81
CA VAL A 120 -4.98 26.83 -19.09
C VAL A 120 -3.59 27.44 -18.82
N ASP A 121 -3.52 28.41 -17.90
CA ASP A 121 -2.26 29.08 -17.53
C ASP A 121 -1.28 28.11 -16.86
N ILE A 122 -1.78 27.22 -16.00
CA ILE A 122 -0.97 26.14 -15.40
C ILE A 122 -0.34 25.28 -16.49
N ILE A 123 -1.11 24.81 -17.48
CA ILE A 123 -0.60 23.98 -18.56
C ILE A 123 0.44 24.74 -19.38
N ALA A 124 0.14 25.99 -19.76
CA ALA A 124 1.06 26.83 -20.50
C ALA A 124 2.39 27.06 -19.75
N GLY A 125 2.32 27.36 -18.45
CA GLY A 125 3.51 27.52 -17.60
C GLY A 125 4.32 26.23 -17.45
N LEU A 126 3.68 25.09 -17.30
CA LEU A 126 4.36 23.80 -17.25
C LEU A 126 5.09 23.47 -18.56
N LYS A 127 4.50 23.79 -19.71
CA LYS A 127 5.12 23.55 -21.03
C LYS A 127 6.36 24.41 -21.30
N GLN A 128 6.57 25.49 -20.54
CA GLN A 128 7.79 26.29 -20.61
C GLN A 128 8.99 25.65 -19.87
N LEU A 129 8.74 24.63 -19.05
CA LEU A 129 9.80 23.97 -18.27
C LEU A 129 10.71 23.15 -19.19
N SER A 130 11.96 23.55 -19.31
CA SER A 130 12.96 22.81 -20.08
C SER A 130 13.20 21.43 -19.45
N GLY A 131 13.11 20.37 -20.25
CA GLY A 131 13.26 18.97 -19.81
C GLY A 131 11.96 18.28 -19.42
N LEU A 132 10.80 18.93 -19.52
CA LEU A 132 9.50 18.28 -19.37
C LEU A 132 8.99 17.80 -20.72
N ASP A 133 8.86 16.49 -20.90
CA ASP A 133 8.44 15.89 -22.16
C ASP A 133 6.92 15.91 -22.34
N GLN A 134 6.15 15.65 -21.26
CA GLN A 134 4.71 15.45 -21.37
C GLN A 134 3.92 16.12 -20.24
N VAL A 135 2.92 16.93 -20.63
CA VAL A 135 1.85 17.43 -19.75
C VAL A 135 0.55 16.70 -20.09
N ALA A 136 -0.03 16.05 -19.09
CA ALA A 136 -1.25 15.28 -19.25
C ALA A 136 -2.32 15.69 -18.23
N ILE A 137 -3.58 15.40 -18.53
CA ILE A 137 -4.71 15.65 -17.62
C ILE A 137 -5.52 14.36 -17.38
N THR A 138 -6.09 14.22 -16.19
CA THR A 138 -7.15 13.25 -15.92
C THR A 138 -8.40 14.02 -15.52
N THR A 139 -9.48 13.86 -16.26
CA THR A 139 -10.72 14.62 -16.11
C THR A 139 -11.96 13.71 -16.22
N ASN A 140 -13.08 14.13 -15.65
CA ASN A 140 -14.37 13.47 -15.87
C ASN A 140 -15.05 13.88 -17.19
N GLY A 141 -14.47 14.79 -17.96
CA GLY A 141 -14.92 15.19 -19.27
C GLY A 141 -16.14 16.14 -19.33
N LEU A 142 -16.82 16.38 -18.22
CA LEU A 142 -18.12 17.09 -18.20
C LEU A 142 -18.07 18.51 -18.76
N THR A 143 -16.95 19.21 -18.59
CA THR A 143 -16.71 20.57 -19.08
C THR A 143 -15.67 20.65 -20.19
N LEU A 144 -15.12 19.49 -20.58
CA LEU A 144 -13.94 19.42 -21.45
C LEU A 144 -14.20 19.97 -22.86
N THR A 145 -15.39 19.74 -23.43
CA THR A 145 -15.74 20.23 -24.78
C THR A 145 -15.54 21.74 -24.96
N ARG A 146 -15.78 22.52 -23.90
CA ARG A 146 -15.63 23.99 -23.95
C ARG A 146 -14.17 24.44 -23.81
N GLN A 147 -13.33 23.66 -23.18
CA GLN A 147 -11.96 24.06 -22.79
C GLN A 147 -10.89 23.38 -23.66
N LEU A 148 -11.20 22.22 -24.24
CA LEU A 148 -10.21 21.38 -24.90
C LEU A 148 -9.38 22.09 -25.98
N PRO A 149 -9.96 22.94 -26.85
CA PRO A 149 -9.16 23.70 -27.81
C PRO A 149 -8.16 24.67 -27.17
N SER A 150 -8.52 25.28 -26.04
CA SER A 150 -7.61 26.16 -25.28
C SER A 150 -6.52 25.38 -24.54
N LEU A 151 -6.87 24.24 -23.96
CA LEU A 151 -5.91 23.33 -23.31
C LEU A 151 -4.90 22.77 -24.32
N GLN A 152 -5.34 22.43 -25.54
CA GLN A 152 -4.46 21.97 -26.61
C GLN A 152 -3.48 23.07 -27.05
N ARG A 153 -3.97 24.29 -27.26
CA ARG A 153 -3.12 25.46 -27.60
C ARG A 153 -2.10 25.78 -26.49
N ALA A 154 -2.46 25.54 -25.22
CA ALA A 154 -1.56 25.68 -24.09
C ALA A 154 -0.50 24.57 -24.02
N GLY A 155 -0.60 23.53 -24.85
CA GLY A 155 0.37 22.44 -24.95
C GLY A 155 -0.02 21.17 -24.16
N LEU A 156 -1.30 20.90 -23.96
CA LEU A 156 -1.75 19.64 -23.36
C LEU A 156 -1.47 18.48 -24.32
N ASP A 157 -0.61 17.52 -23.92
CA ASP A 157 -0.16 16.41 -24.78
C ASP A 157 -1.03 15.16 -24.68
N ALA A 158 -1.65 14.89 -23.53
CA ALA A 158 -2.39 13.63 -23.35
C ALA A 158 -3.59 13.78 -22.39
N ILE A 159 -4.66 13.06 -22.72
CA ILE A 159 -5.93 13.13 -21.99
C ILE A 159 -6.32 11.74 -21.50
N ASN A 160 -6.71 11.66 -20.21
CA ASN A 160 -7.45 10.54 -19.67
C ASN A 160 -8.84 11.02 -19.26
N ILE A 161 -9.90 10.42 -19.81
CA ILE A 161 -11.28 10.71 -19.45
C ILE A 161 -11.78 9.57 -18.56
N SER A 162 -12.37 9.91 -17.41
CA SER A 162 -12.98 8.92 -16.52
C SER A 162 -14.43 8.72 -16.90
N LEU A 163 -14.78 7.48 -17.29
CA LEU A 163 -16.14 7.07 -17.68
C LEU A 163 -16.38 5.64 -17.22
N ASP A 164 -17.25 5.45 -16.23
CA ASP A 164 -17.47 4.14 -15.61
C ASP A 164 -18.69 3.39 -16.24
N THR A 165 -19.47 4.02 -17.11
CA THR A 165 -20.62 3.39 -17.78
C THR A 165 -20.95 4.08 -19.10
N LEU A 166 -21.37 3.30 -20.09
CA LEU A 166 -21.86 3.76 -21.39
C LEU A 166 -23.38 4.00 -21.39
N LYS A 167 -24.06 3.77 -20.27
CA LYS A 167 -25.52 3.93 -20.13
C LYS A 167 -25.83 5.22 -19.37
N GLU A 168 -26.55 6.15 -20.01
CA GLU A 168 -26.83 7.49 -19.46
C GLU A 168 -27.56 7.46 -18.11
N ASN A 169 -28.58 6.62 -17.96
CA ASN A 169 -29.32 6.48 -16.71
C ASN A 169 -28.44 5.94 -15.58
N ARG A 170 -27.50 5.03 -15.89
CA ARG A 170 -26.54 4.48 -14.94
C ARG A 170 -25.50 5.54 -14.58
N PHE A 171 -25.04 6.33 -15.53
CA PHE A 171 -24.13 7.46 -15.29
C PHE A 171 -24.74 8.45 -14.29
N GLU A 172 -25.99 8.86 -14.49
CA GLU A 172 -26.67 9.79 -13.59
C GLU A 172 -26.80 9.23 -12.16
N ARG A 173 -27.18 7.98 -12.01
CA ARG A 173 -27.28 7.29 -10.71
C ARG A 173 -25.91 7.21 -10.01
N PHE A 174 -24.85 6.95 -10.77
CA PHE A 174 -23.52 6.73 -10.26
C PHE A 174 -22.79 8.02 -9.88
N THR A 175 -22.89 9.02 -10.74
CA THR A 175 -22.24 10.33 -10.55
C THR A 175 -23.11 11.32 -9.79
N ARG A 176 -24.40 11.02 -9.59
CA ARG A 176 -25.44 11.89 -9.03
C ARG A 176 -25.57 13.20 -9.80
N ARG A 177 -25.23 13.21 -11.09
CA ARG A 177 -25.30 14.37 -11.98
C ARG A 177 -25.61 13.93 -13.41
N LYS A 178 -26.38 14.77 -14.13
CA LYS A 178 -26.59 14.62 -15.57
C LYS A 178 -25.37 15.07 -16.35
N GLY A 179 -25.16 14.50 -17.56
CA GLY A 179 -24.12 14.97 -18.47
C GLY A 179 -23.35 13.88 -19.20
N TRP A 180 -23.86 12.67 -19.25
CA TRP A 180 -23.27 11.57 -19.99
C TRP A 180 -22.97 11.95 -21.45
N SER A 181 -23.98 12.55 -22.15
CA SER A 181 -23.83 13.00 -23.53
C SER A 181 -22.71 14.01 -23.75
N ARG A 182 -22.44 14.88 -22.73
CA ARG A 182 -21.32 15.83 -22.79
C ARG A 182 -19.96 15.12 -22.65
N VAL A 183 -19.89 14.06 -21.86
CA VAL A 183 -18.66 13.26 -21.73
C VAL A 183 -18.37 12.50 -23.02
N MET A 184 -19.40 11.90 -23.64
CA MET A 184 -19.26 11.25 -24.94
C MET A 184 -18.82 12.24 -26.03
N ALA A 185 -19.45 13.41 -26.11
CA ALA A 185 -19.01 14.48 -27.02
C ALA A 185 -17.58 14.97 -26.76
N ALA A 186 -17.12 14.94 -25.49
CA ALA A 186 -15.74 15.28 -25.16
C ALA A 186 -14.74 14.23 -25.65
N ILE A 187 -15.10 12.95 -25.60
CA ILE A 187 -14.30 11.85 -26.16
C ILE A 187 -14.19 12.01 -27.68
N ASP A 188 -15.31 12.24 -28.36
CA ASP A 188 -15.35 12.44 -29.82
C ASP A 188 -14.52 13.65 -30.23
N LEU A 189 -14.65 14.78 -29.51
CA LEU A 189 -13.85 15.99 -29.78
C LEU A 189 -12.37 15.74 -29.56
N ALA A 190 -11.99 14.99 -28.53
CA ALA A 190 -10.57 14.67 -28.27
C ALA A 190 -9.96 13.84 -29.42
N VAL A 191 -10.72 12.86 -29.95
CA VAL A 191 -10.30 12.08 -31.13
C VAL A 191 -10.18 12.98 -32.35
N GLN A 192 -11.17 13.86 -32.62
CA GLN A 192 -11.15 14.79 -33.74
C GLN A 192 -9.99 15.79 -33.69
N LEU A 193 -9.58 16.22 -32.50
CA LEU A 193 -8.43 17.10 -32.29
C LEU A 193 -7.09 16.37 -32.37
N GLY A 194 -7.08 15.09 -32.70
CA GLY A 194 -5.86 14.31 -32.96
C GLY A 194 -5.17 13.73 -31.71
N TYR A 195 -5.83 13.71 -30.56
CA TYR A 195 -5.29 12.96 -29.41
C TYR A 195 -5.31 11.45 -29.68
N ASN A 196 -4.13 10.83 -29.75
CA ASN A 196 -3.99 9.40 -30.06
C ASN A 196 -2.97 8.74 -29.14
N PRO A 197 -3.38 7.77 -28.29
CA PRO A 197 -4.77 7.40 -28.01
C PRO A 197 -5.46 8.35 -27.02
N VAL A 198 -6.75 8.53 -27.17
CA VAL A 198 -7.60 9.06 -26.09
C VAL A 198 -7.80 7.95 -25.06
N LYS A 199 -7.42 8.21 -23.82
CA LYS A 199 -7.49 7.19 -22.76
C LYS A 199 -8.79 7.31 -21.97
N ILE A 200 -9.53 6.21 -21.87
CA ILE A 200 -10.75 6.12 -21.07
C ILE A 200 -10.48 5.22 -19.85
N ASN A 201 -10.61 5.76 -18.66
CA ASN A 201 -10.47 5.01 -17.41
C ASN A 201 -11.86 4.59 -16.92
N CYS A 202 -12.07 3.29 -16.74
CA CYS A 202 -13.28 2.69 -16.22
C CYS A 202 -12.95 1.87 -14.96
N VAL A 203 -13.47 2.26 -13.80
CA VAL A 203 -13.41 1.46 -12.58
C VAL A 203 -14.49 0.41 -12.64
N VAL A 204 -14.08 -0.87 -12.71
CA VAL A 204 -15.03 -1.99 -12.85
C VAL A 204 -15.46 -2.49 -11.47
N MET A 205 -16.79 -2.55 -11.29
CA MET A 205 -17.40 -3.00 -10.04
C MET A 205 -18.48 -4.05 -10.31
N ASN A 206 -18.40 -5.15 -9.55
CA ASN A 206 -19.34 -6.24 -9.65
C ASN A 206 -20.78 -5.80 -9.30
N GLY A 207 -21.74 -6.23 -10.12
CA GLY A 207 -23.15 -5.89 -9.99
C GLY A 207 -23.47 -4.43 -10.30
N PHE A 208 -22.50 -3.69 -10.90
CA PHE A 208 -22.68 -2.28 -11.25
C PHE A 208 -22.45 -2.00 -12.74
N ASN A 209 -21.26 -2.33 -13.28
CA ASN A 209 -20.90 -2.07 -14.68
C ASN A 209 -20.06 -3.20 -15.31
N ASN A 210 -19.89 -4.32 -14.61
CA ASN A 210 -19.19 -5.48 -15.15
C ASN A 210 -19.92 -6.12 -16.35
N ASP A 211 -21.21 -5.82 -16.56
CA ASP A 211 -22.00 -6.17 -17.72
C ASP A 211 -21.72 -5.32 -18.98
N GLU A 212 -20.95 -4.22 -18.84
CA GLU A 212 -20.61 -3.30 -19.93
C GLU A 212 -19.18 -3.50 -20.47
N LEU A 213 -18.46 -4.53 -19.99
CA LEU A 213 -17.06 -4.76 -20.41
C LEU A 213 -16.94 -4.92 -21.93
N ILE A 214 -17.87 -5.65 -22.56
CA ILE A 214 -17.88 -5.87 -24.02
C ILE A 214 -18.22 -4.57 -24.76
N ASP A 215 -19.22 -3.82 -24.31
CA ASP A 215 -19.60 -2.53 -24.89
C ASP A 215 -18.42 -1.54 -24.90
N PHE A 216 -17.61 -1.54 -23.82
CA PHE A 216 -16.37 -0.74 -23.74
C PHE A 216 -15.27 -1.24 -24.67
N VAL A 217 -15.14 -2.55 -24.89
CA VAL A 217 -14.21 -3.11 -25.88
C VAL A 217 -14.66 -2.70 -27.29
N ASP A 218 -15.95 -2.79 -27.61
CA ASP A 218 -16.51 -2.40 -28.90
C ASP A 218 -16.29 -0.93 -29.23
N LEU A 219 -16.26 -0.06 -28.21
CA LEU A 219 -15.93 1.36 -28.39
C LEU A 219 -14.55 1.59 -29.02
N THR A 220 -13.63 0.61 -28.91
CA THR A 220 -12.28 0.68 -29.49
C THR A 220 -12.19 0.21 -30.95
N LYS A 221 -13.28 -0.33 -31.50
CA LYS A 221 -13.29 -0.95 -32.83
C LYS A 221 -12.86 0.03 -33.93
N ASP A 222 -13.54 1.16 -34.02
CA ASP A 222 -13.34 2.13 -35.11
C ASP A 222 -12.70 3.44 -34.62
N ARG A 223 -12.19 3.49 -33.37
CA ARG A 223 -11.68 4.70 -32.73
C ARG A 223 -10.32 4.47 -32.12
N PRO A 224 -9.37 5.43 -32.18
CA PRO A 224 -8.05 5.35 -31.54
C PRO A 224 -8.15 5.62 -30.03
N ILE A 225 -8.90 4.76 -29.35
CA ILE A 225 -9.21 4.86 -27.92
C ILE A 225 -8.48 3.76 -27.17
N ASP A 226 -7.93 4.07 -26.00
CA ASP A 226 -7.33 3.12 -25.05
C ASP A 226 -8.25 3.02 -23.83
N VAL A 227 -9.15 2.03 -23.80
CA VAL A 227 -10.03 1.76 -22.66
C VAL A 227 -9.25 1.03 -21.59
N ARG A 228 -9.24 1.57 -20.38
CA ARG A 228 -8.49 1.05 -19.24
C ARG A 228 -9.40 0.64 -18.12
N PHE A 229 -9.60 -0.64 -17.97
CA PHE A 229 -10.32 -1.25 -16.86
C PHE A 229 -9.46 -1.23 -15.60
N ILE A 230 -9.98 -0.65 -14.53
CA ILE A 230 -9.29 -0.48 -13.25
C ILE A 230 -9.97 -1.37 -12.21
N GLU A 231 -9.23 -2.22 -11.54
CA GLU A 231 -9.75 -2.96 -10.38
C GLU A 231 -10.19 -1.98 -9.29
N TYR A 232 -11.42 -2.17 -8.78
CA TYR A 232 -11.93 -1.38 -7.66
C TYR A 232 -11.06 -1.59 -6.43
N MET A 233 -10.52 -0.52 -5.87
CA MET A 233 -9.51 -0.57 -4.82
C MET A 233 -9.89 0.30 -3.61
N PRO A 234 -9.39 -0.02 -2.39
CA PRO A 234 -9.61 0.82 -1.22
C PRO A 234 -8.81 2.13 -1.35
N PHE A 235 -9.43 3.25 -0.99
CA PHE A 235 -8.77 4.51 -0.73
C PHE A 235 -9.53 5.31 0.33
N GLN A 236 -8.89 6.30 0.91
CA GLN A 236 -9.47 7.08 2.02
C GLN A 236 -10.82 7.69 1.63
N GLY A 237 -11.86 7.36 2.40
CA GLY A 237 -13.22 7.90 2.21
C GLY A 237 -14.15 7.06 1.33
N ASN A 238 -13.69 5.97 0.67
CA ASN A 238 -14.59 5.05 0.00
C ASN A 238 -15.00 3.89 0.94
N ALA A 239 -16.27 3.51 0.89
CA ALA A 239 -16.77 2.30 1.56
C ALA A 239 -16.39 1.05 0.74
N TRP A 240 -15.08 0.76 0.66
CA TRP A 240 -14.59 -0.37 -0.13
C TRP A 240 -15.13 -1.70 0.40
N ASN A 241 -15.55 -2.54 -0.51
CA ASN A 241 -16.04 -3.89 -0.22
C ASN A 241 -15.45 -4.84 -1.27
N GLU A 242 -14.84 -5.93 -0.84
CA GLU A 242 -14.21 -6.95 -1.68
C GLU A 242 -15.20 -7.57 -2.68
N ASN A 243 -16.45 -7.80 -2.27
CA ASN A 243 -17.49 -8.37 -3.12
C ASN A 243 -17.82 -7.52 -4.35
N LYS A 244 -17.44 -6.24 -4.33
CA LYS A 244 -17.59 -5.32 -5.48
C LYS A 244 -16.39 -5.33 -6.42
N MET A 245 -15.29 -5.97 -6.06
CA MET A 245 -14.12 -6.03 -6.91
C MET A 245 -14.31 -7.11 -8.00
N VAL A 246 -13.96 -6.76 -9.23
CA VAL A 246 -13.82 -7.70 -10.34
C VAL A 246 -12.33 -7.83 -10.64
N SER A 247 -11.80 -9.04 -10.52
CA SER A 247 -10.37 -9.26 -10.74
C SER A 247 -9.98 -9.18 -12.21
N PHE A 248 -8.70 -8.87 -12.47
CA PHE A 248 -8.14 -8.86 -13.82
C PHE A 248 -8.43 -10.14 -14.59
N ASN A 249 -8.29 -11.31 -13.95
CA ASN A 249 -8.52 -12.58 -14.62
C ASN A 249 -10.00 -12.73 -15.00
N ALA A 250 -10.93 -12.40 -14.11
CA ALA A 250 -12.37 -12.44 -14.40
C ALA A 250 -12.76 -11.49 -15.55
N MET A 251 -12.27 -10.23 -15.54
CA MET A 251 -12.50 -9.30 -16.64
C MET A 251 -11.97 -9.83 -17.99
N LYS A 252 -10.76 -10.40 -17.96
CA LYS A 252 -10.13 -10.96 -19.16
C LYS A 252 -10.87 -12.18 -19.69
N GLU A 253 -11.39 -13.05 -18.83
CA GLU A 253 -12.21 -14.21 -19.22
C GLU A 253 -13.49 -13.74 -19.89
N ILE A 254 -14.27 -12.85 -19.29
CA ILE A 254 -15.50 -12.27 -19.89
C ILE A 254 -15.21 -11.70 -21.29
N ILE A 255 -14.09 -10.98 -21.46
CA ILE A 255 -13.76 -10.40 -22.77
C ILE A 255 -13.34 -11.49 -23.77
N ARG A 256 -12.60 -12.53 -23.33
CA ARG A 256 -12.19 -13.62 -24.20
C ARG A 256 -13.31 -14.54 -24.65
N ASP A 257 -14.37 -14.65 -23.89
CA ASP A 257 -15.56 -15.42 -24.28
C ASP A 257 -16.20 -14.84 -25.55
N VAL A 258 -16.06 -13.52 -25.78
CA VAL A 258 -16.55 -12.84 -26.99
C VAL A 258 -15.43 -12.60 -28.02
N TYR A 259 -14.23 -12.28 -27.54
CA TYR A 259 -13.03 -12.02 -28.35
C TYR A 259 -11.90 -13.00 -28.01
N PRO A 260 -11.96 -14.27 -28.46
CA PRO A 260 -10.98 -15.31 -28.12
C PRO A 260 -9.56 -14.95 -28.56
N ASP A 261 -9.42 -14.20 -29.66
CA ASP A 261 -8.16 -13.75 -30.22
C ASP A 261 -7.54 -12.52 -29.54
N LEU A 262 -8.05 -12.12 -28.37
CA LEU A 262 -7.49 -11.00 -27.60
C LEU A 262 -6.00 -11.20 -27.31
N GLN A 263 -5.13 -10.37 -27.92
CA GLN A 263 -3.68 -10.46 -27.87
C GLN A 263 -3.10 -9.47 -26.87
N ARG A 264 -2.05 -9.91 -26.16
CA ARG A 264 -1.31 -9.03 -25.27
C ARG A 264 -0.32 -8.19 -26.07
N LEU A 265 -0.32 -6.88 -25.83
CA LEU A 265 0.68 -5.97 -26.38
C LEU A 265 1.89 -5.85 -25.46
N PRO A 266 3.09 -5.52 -25.99
CA PRO A 266 4.24 -5.13 -25.19
C PRO A 266 3.90 -3.91 -24.31
N ASN A 267 4.38 -3.90 -23.08
CA ASN A 267 4.26 -2.75 -22.18
C ASN A 267 5.61 -2.07 -22.06
N GLU A 268 5.62 -0.74 -21.97
CA GLU A 268 6.81 0.00 -21.57
C GLU A 268 7.12 -0.24 -20.09
N TYR A 269 8.39 -0.09 -19.75
CA TYR A 269 8.82 -0.11 -18.35
C TYR A 269 8.09 1.00 -17.59
N ASN A 270 7.46 0.69 -16.45
CA ASN A 270 6.63 1.60 -15.63
C ASN A 270 5.17 1.79 -16.09
N ASP A 271 4.70 1.13 -17.13
CA ASP A 271 3.28 1.14 -17.44
C ASP A 271 2.45 0.51 -16.31
N THR A 272 1.34 1.17 -15.97
CA THR A 272 0.36 0.61 -15.02
C THR A 272 -0.66 -0.26 -15.66
N SER A 273 -0.94 -0.01 -16.94
CA SER A 273 -1.94 -0.70 -17.73
C SER A 273 -1.28 -1.85 -18.47
N LYS A 274 -1.78 -3.05 -18.33
CA LYS A 274 -1.42 -4.20 -19.17
C LYS A 274 -2.24 -4.10 -20.45
N ALA A 275 -1.59 -3.74 -21.54
CA ALA A 275 -2.24 -3.48 -22.82
C ALA A 275 -2.57 -4.76 -23.59
N TYR A 276 -3.75 -4.77 -24.19
CA TYR A 276 -4.26 -5.83 -25.06
C TYR A 276 -4.91 -5.23 -26.30
N HIS A 277 -5.00 -6.01 -27.35
CA HIS A 277 -5.57 -5.62 -28.63
C HIS A 277 -6.46 -6.75 -29.19
N VAL A 278 -7.59 -6.36 -29.73
CA VAL A 278 -8.44 -7.26 -30.50
C VAL A 278 -8.06 -7.10 -31.97
N PRO A 279 -7.63 -8.15 -32.68
CA PRO A 279 -7.27 -8.04 -34.10
C PRO A 279 -8.35 -7.39 -34.94
N GLY A 280 -7.96 -6.42 -35.78
CA GLY A 280 -8.88 -5.65 -36.61
C GLY A 280 -9.51 -4.41 -35.95
N PHE A 281 -9.27 -4.17 -34.65
CA PHE A 281 -9.75 -2.96 -33.99
C PHE A 281 -8.72 -1.83 -34.11
N THR A 282 -9.18 -0.58 -34.18
CA THR A 282 -8.29 0.59 -34.27
C THR A 282 -7.64 0.95 -32.92
N GLY A 283 -8.38 0.82 -31.85
CA GLY A 283 -7.93 1.12 -30.50
C GLY A 283 -7.44 -0.10 -29.74
N GLN A 284 -7.31 0.04 -28.42
CA GLN A 284 -6.83 -1.02 -27.54
C GLN A 284 -7.56 -1.01 -26.20
N VAL A 285 -7.41 -2.10 -25.46
CA VAL A 285 -7.90 -2.21 -24.10
C VAL A 285 -6.74 -2.47 -23.15
N GLY A 286 -6.85 -2.05 -21.90
CA GLY A 286 -5.83 -2.25 -20.91
C GLY A 286 -6.42 -2.56 -19.54
N PHE A 287 -5.61 -3.18 -18.66
CA PHE A 287 -6.03 -3.53 -17.31
C PHE A 287 -5.07 -2.92 -16.29
N ILE A 288 -5.60 -2.15 -15.35
CA ILE A 288 -4.85 -1.59 -14.23
C ILE A 288 -5.11 -2.48 -13.01
N THR A 289 -4.21 -3.43 -12.80
CA THR A 289 -4.33 -4.52 -11.82
C THR A 289 -3.82 -4.10 -10.45
N SER A 290 -4.50 -3.12 -9.84
CA SER A 290 -4.06 -2.49 -8.60
C SER A 290 -4.06 -3.44 -7.42
N MET A 291 -4.95 -4.44 -7.42
CA MET A 291 -5.21 -5.36 -6.33
C MET A 291 -4.66 -6.76 -6.60
N SER A 292 -4.99 -7.37 -7.74
CA SER A 292 -4.64 -8.77 -8.03
C SER A 292 -3.17 -8.97 -8.46
N GLN A 293 -2.61 -8.05 -9.27
CA GLN A 293 -1.24 -8.16 -9.79
C GLN A 293 -0.55 -6.79 -9.79
N HIS A 294 -0.21 -6.31 -8.61
CA HIS A 294 0.29 -4.95 -8.39
C HIS A 294 1.56 -4.62 -9.19
N PHE A 295 1.68 -3.34 -9.56
CA PHE A 295 2.80 -2.74 -10.30
C PHE A 295 3.73 -1.90 -9.41
N CYS A 296 3.83 -2.22 -8.11
CA CYS A 296 4.62 -1.44 -7.15
C CYS A 296 6.13 -1.55 -7.39
N SER A 297 6.60 -2.68 -7.91
CA SER A 297 8.03 -2.94 -8.15
C SER A 297 8.67 -1.93 -9.13
N SER A 298 7.91 -1.47 -10.13
CA SER A 298 8.37 -0.49 -11.13
C SER A 298 7.73 0.89 -10.96
N CYS A 299 7.13 1.19 -9.80
CA CYS A 299 6.39 2.44 -9.61
C CYS A 299 7.32 3.66 -9.56
N ASN A 300 7.27 4.49 -10.60
CA ASN A 300 8.05 5.74 -10.75
C ASN A 300 7.24 7.01 -10.43
N ARG A 301 6.14 6.92 -9.67
CA ARG A 301 5.19 8.04 -9.49
C ARG A 301 5.29 8.67 -8.11
N LEU A 302 5.29 10.02 -8.11
CA LEU A 302 5.11 10.87 -6.94
C LEU A 302 3.83 11.69 -7.10
N ARG A 303 3.31 12.26 -6.01
CA ARG A 303 2.08 13.04 -5.99
C ARG A 303 2.22 14.29 -5.15
N ILE A 304 1.60 15.39 -5.62
CA ILE A 304 1.38 16.61 -4.83
C ILE A 304 -0.13 16.78 -4.68
N THR A 305 -0.57 16.97 -3.45
CA THR A 305 -1.98 17.30 -3.13
C THR A 305 -2.30 18.76 -3.45
N ALA A 306 -3.57 19.12 -3.53
CA ALA A 306 -3.99 20.49 -3.86
C ALA A 306 -3.55 21.52 -2.81
N ASP A 307 -3.37 21.09 -1.57
CA ASP A 307 -2.83 21.87 -0.45
C ASP A 307 -1.30 21.78 -0.32
N GLY A 308 -0.61 21.21 -1.32
CA GLY A 308 0.85 21.23 -1.45
C GLY A 308 1.63 20.17 -0.67
N ASN A 309 0.96 19.11 -0.18
CA ASN A 309 1.67 18.02 0.49
C ASN A 309 2.22 17.00 -0.52
N LEU A 310 3.48 16.61 -0.33
CA LEU A 310 4.09 15.52 -1.09
C LEU A 310 3.59 14.17 -0.57
N LYS A 311 3.14 13.30 -1.48
CA LYS A 311 2.81 11.90 -1.23
C LYS A 311 3.63 10.98 -2.12
N VAL A 312 4.33 10.04 -1.54
CA VAL A 312 5.15 9.09 -2.29
C VAL A 312 4.33 7.86 -2.75
N CYS A 313 3.17 7.60 -2.15
CA CYS A 313 2.24 6.54 -2.54
C CYS A 313 0.77 7.03 -2.55
N LEU A 314 -0.08 6.35 -3.34
CA LEU A 314 -1.53 6.62 -3.38
C LEU A 314 -2.22 6.20 -2.07
N PHE A 315 -1.78 5.11 -1.47
CA PHE A 315 -2.42 4.45 -0.32
C PHE A 315 -1.90 4.95 1.04
N GLU A 316 -0.95 5.89 1.06
CA GLU A 316 -0.51 6.54 2.29
C GLU A 316 -1.53 7.58 2.74
N GLY A 317 -1.82 7.62 4.06
CA GLY A 317 -2.88 8.44 4.64
C GLY A 317 -2.63 9.94 4.50
N LYS A 318 -1.91 10.56 5.44
CA LYS A 318 -1.54 11.98 5.40
C LYS A 318 -0.31 12.20 4.52
N GLY A 319 -0.23 13.34 3.84
CA GLY A 319 0.96 13.75 3.09
C GLY A 319 2.19 13.78 4.01
N GLU A 320 3.35 13.41 3.46
CA GLU A 320 4.56 13.32 4.26
C GLU A 320 5.14 14.67 4.63
N VAL A 321 5.12 15.64 3.70
CA VAL A 321 5.68 16.99 3.88
C VAL A 321 4.91 18.02 3.08
N SER A 322 4.66 19.21 3.67
CA SER A 322 4.06 20.35 2.99
C SER A 322 5.13 21.15 2.24
N LEU A 323 5.20 20.99 0.93
CA LEU A 323 6.09 21.82 0.08
C LEU A 323 5.56 23.26 -0.01
N ARG A 324 4.23 23.45 0.01
CA ARG A 324 3.61 24.79 0.04
C ARG A 324 4.11 25.60 1.23
N ASP A 325 4.03 25.04 2.44
CA ASP A 325 4.41 25.78 3.64
C ASP A 325 5.92 26.06 3.66
N ALA A 326 6.73 25.13 3.17
CA ALA A 326 8.17 25.36 3.03
C ALA A 326 8.47 26.52 2.06
N ILE A 327 7.82 26.57 0.88
CA ILE A 327 7.98 27.65 -0.09
C ILE A 327 7.53 28.99 0.50
N ARG A 328 6.37 29.03 1.15
CA ARG A 328 5.82 30.24 1.76
C ARG A 328 6.65 30.79 2.93
N ASN A 329 7.37 29.90 3.60
CA ASN A 329 8.32 30.24 4.66
C ASN A 329 9.72 30.59 4.13
N GLY A 330 9.88 30.71 2.80
CA GLY A 330 11.13 31.15 2.18
C GLY A 330 12.23 30.09 2.14
N ALA A 331 11.88 28.79 2.17
CA ALA A 331 12.86 27.73 2.03
C ALA A 331 13.59 27.81 0.69
N SER A 332 14.92 27.65 0.70
CA SER A 332 15.71 27.61 -0.54
C SER A 332 15.44 26.32 -1.34
N ASP A 333 15.82 26.33 -2.62
CA ASP A 333 15.69 25.16 -3.49
C ASP A 333 16.45 23.94 -2.95
N GLU A 334 17.60 24.15 -2.32
CA GLU A 334 18.42 23.08 -1.69
C GLU A 334 17.66 22.42 -0.53
N VAL A 335 17.03 23.20 0.34
CA VAL A 335 16.21 22.69 1.45
C VAL A 335 15.01 21.92 0.92
N LEU A 336 14.32 22.43 -0.11
CA LEU A 336 13.20 21.75 -0.74
C LEU A 336 13.63 20.40 -1.36
N LYS A 337 14.78 20.35 -2.03
CA LYS A 337 15.37 19.13 -2.60
C LYS A 337 15.71 18.11 -1.52
N GLU A 338 16.30 18.52 -0.41
CA GLU A 338 16.61 17.61 0.71
C GLU A 338 15.33 17.00 1.32
N VAL A 339 14.31 17.82 1.51
CA VAL A 339 12.98 17.41 2.00
C VAL A 339 12.33 16.41 1.04
N ILE A 340 12.35 16.67 -0.28
CA ILE A 340 11.84 15.76 -1.31
C ILE A 340 12.60 14.43 -1.27
N GLY A 341 13.94 14.46 -1.27
CA GLY A 341 14.78 13.28 -1.25
C GLY A 341 14.55 12.42 0.00
N THR A 342 14.34 13.06 1.16
CA THR A 342 14.02 12.35 2.41
C THR A 342 12.66 11.66 2.33
N ALA A 343 11.64 12.31 1.79
CA ALA A 343 10.32 11.71 1.58
C ALA A 343 10.40 10.54 0.58
N VAL A 344 11.11 10.69 -0.54
CA VAL A 344 11.30 9.64 -1.55
C VAL A 344 11.98 8.40 -0.97
N ARG A 345 13.01 8.57 -0.15
CA ARG A 345 13.70 7.45 0.54
C ARG A 345 12.80 6.68 1.51
N ARG A 346 11.73 7.29 2.05
CA ARG A 346 10.73 6.62 2.91
C ARG A 346 9.70 5.81 2.13
N LYS A 347 9.66 5.89 0.80
CA LYS A 347 8.71 5.16 -0.02
C LYS A 347 8.84 3.65 0.18
N LYS A 348 7.73 2.98 0.50
CA LYS A 348 7.71 1.53 0.75
C LYS A 348 7.81 0.73 -0.55
N LYS A 349 8.30 -0.51 -0.45
CA LYS A 349 8.40 -1.44 -1.58
C LYS A 349 7.02 -1.72 -2.21
N GLN A 350 6.01 -1.90 -1.38
CA GLN A 350 4.62 -2.20 -1.76
C GLN A 350 3.64 -1.34 -0.97
N HIS A 351 2.43 -1.13 -1.50
CA HIS A 351 1.38 -0.41 -0.78
C HIS A 351 0.62 -1.31 0.21
N ALA A 352 0.00 -0.70 1.22
CA ALA A 352 -0.69 -1.43 2.30
C ALA A 352 -1.85 -2.33 1.81
N GLY A 353 -2.56 -1.96 0.75
CA GLY A 353 -3.64 -2.76 0.17
C GLY A 353 -3.19 -4.12 -0.39
N VAL A 354 -1.95 -4.22 -0.91
CA VAL A 354 -1.38 -5.50 -1.37
C VAL A 354 -1.14 -6.46 -0.21
N GLN A 355 -0.68 -5.95 0.92
CA GLN A 355 -0.43 -6.77 2.10
C GLN A 355 -1.71 -7.41 2.63
N MET A 356 -2.82 -6.69 2.57
CA MET A 356 -4.15 -7.19 2.92
C MET A 356 -4.62 -8.26 1.91
N TYR A 357 -4.39 -8.06 0.61
CA TYR A 357 -4.80 -9.00 -0.45
C TYR A 357 -3.96 -10.27 -0.47
N LEU A 358 -2.65 -10.19 -0.21
CA LEU A 358 -1.77 -11.35 -0.11
C LEU A 358 -2.12 -12.23 1.11
N GLN A 359 -2.60 -11.66 2.20
CA GLN A 359 -3.11 -12.42 3.34
C GLN A 359 -4.41 -13.17 3.01
N ILE A 360 -5.27 -12.60 2.16
CA ILE A 360 -6.50 -13.25 1.68
C ILE A 360 -6.17 -14.30 0.59
N GLY A 361 -5.23 -14.01 -0.32
CA GLY A 361 -4.82 -14.89 -1.42
C GLY A 361 -4.08 -16.16 -0.99
N ILE A 362 -3.42 -16.15 0.17
CA ILE A 362 -2.82 -17.37 0.76
C ILE A 362 -3.90 -18.38 1.15
N ASN A 363 -5.11 -17.93 1.45
CA ASN A 363 -6.25 -18.81 1.71
C ASN A 363 -6.96 -19.33 0.44
N GLN A 364 -6.69 -18.76 -0.75
CA GLN A 364 -7.31 -19.17 -2.01
C GLN A 364 -6.46 -20.13 -2.87
N ASN A 365 -5.17 -20.31 -2.57
CA ASN A 365 -4.30 -21.28 -3.27
C ASN A 365 -4.34 -22.69 -2.67
N SER A 366 -5.35 -23.02 -1.87
CA SER A 366 -5.64 -24.42 -1.50
C SER A 366 -6.50 -25.05 -2.60
N PRO A 367 -6.12 -26.20 -3.17
CA PRO A 367 -6.88 -26.85 -4.23
C PRO A 367 -8.09 -27.57 -3.63
N ASN A 368 -9.17 -26.84 -3.35
CA ASN A 368 -10.45 -27.42 -2.92
C ASN A 368 -11.64 -26.74 -3.60
N VAL A 369 -11.75 -26.94 -4.92
CA VAL A 369 -13.00 -26.71 -5.69
C VAL A 369 -14.10 -27.70 -5.30
N LEU A 370 -13.81 -28.70 -4.47
CA LEU A 370 -14.77 -29.70 -3.97
C LEU A 370 -15.51 -29.28 -2.68
N GLY A 371 -15.10 -28.21 -2.00
CA GLY A 371 -15.73 -27.78 -0.73
C GLY A 371 -17.11 -27.14 -0.87
N HIS A 372 -17.41 -26.50 -1.98
CA HIS A 372 -18.68 -25.79 -2.16
C HIS A 372 -19.89 -26.73 -2.35
N GLN A 373 -19.68 -27.92 -2.95
CA GLN A 373 -20.75 -28.92 -3.08
C GLN A 373 -20.99 -29.67 -1.76
N TYR A 374 -19.97 -29.82 -0.92
CA TYR A 374 -20.12 -30.47 0.40
C TYR A 374 -20.84 -29.57 1.41
N LEU A 375 -20.56 -28.28 1.44
CA LEU A 375 -21.27 -27.33 2.32
C LEU A 375 -22.74 -27.17 1.95
N THR A 376 -23.07 -27.12 0.67
CA THR A 376 -24.47 -27.06 0.20
C THR A 376 -25.24 -28.36 0.54
N ARG A 377 -24.57 -29.50 0.46
CA ARG A 377 -25.16 -30.80 0.83
C ARG A 377 -25.31 -30.97 2.35
N MET A 378 -24.37 -30.45 3.15
CA MET A 378 -24.46 -30.41 4.61
C MET A 378 -25.58 -29.50 5.10
N VAL A 379 -25.75 -28.32 4.53
CA VAL A 379 -26.83 -27.38 4.88
C VAL A 379 -28.20 -27.93 4.51
N LEU A 380 -28.33 -28.75 3.47
CA LEU A 380 -29.57 -29.43 3.10
C LEU A 380 -29.89 -30.65 4.00
N GLN A 381 -28.87 -31.31 4.57
CA GLN A 381 -29.09 -32.39 5.54
C GLN A 381 -29.48 -31.86 6.92
N PHE A 382 -29.10 -30.66 7.33
CA PHE A 382 -29.50 -30.06 8.61
C PHE A 382 -30.92 -29.49 8.63
N LYS A 383 -31.61 -29.38 7.50
CA LYS A 383 -33.02 -28.93 7.45
C LYS A 383 -34.04 -29.98 7.89
N ASN A 384 -33.63 -31.22 8.08
CA ASN A 384 -34.54 -32.34 8.44
C ASN A 384 -34.27 -32.95 9.83
N MET A 385 -33.56 -32.27 10.72
CA MET A 385 -33.42 -32.71 12.11
C MET A 385 -34.31 -31.89 13.04
N ASN A 386 -35.24 -32.57 13.69
CA ASN A 386 -36.17 -32.01 14.66
C ASN A 386 -35.45 -31.26 15.79
N TYR A 387 -35.80 -30.00 15.97
CA TYR A 387 -35.33 -29.11 17.03
C TYR A 387 -35.94 -29.45 18.39
N SER A 388 -35.40 -30.43 19.12
CA SER A 388 -35.75 -30.62 20.53
C SER A 388 -34.57 -30.70 21.51
N ASN A 389 -33.30 -30.56 21.05
CA ASN A 389 -32.14 -30.57 21.96
C ASN A 389 -30.99 -29.64 21.47
N VAL A 390 -31.26 -28.37 21.19
CA VAL A 390 -30.21 -27.37 20.96
C VAL A 390 -30.25 -26.29 22.03
N ARG A 391 -29.84 -26.67 23.24
CA ARG A 391 -29.29 -25.72 24.21
C ARG A 391 -27.77 -25.86 24.13
N ALA A 392 -27.11 -25.01 23.37
CA ALA A 392 -25.69 -24.55 23.50
C ALA A 392 -25.07 -23.97 22.23
N PHE A 393 -25.81 -23.22 21.41
CA PHE A 393 -25.18 -22.27 20.45
C PHE A 393 -25.65 -20.85 20.81
N SER A 394 -25.42 -20.47 22.06
CA SER A 394 -25.63 -19.10 22.50
C SER A 394 -24.32 -18.35 22.36
N MET A 395 -24.35 -17.34 21.45
CA MET A 395 -23.57 -16.13 21.53
C MET A 395 -22.13 -16.20 21.05
N LEU A 396 -21.96 -16.21 19.76
CA LEU A 396 -20.81 -15.55 19.16
C LEU A 396 -21.00 -14.04 19.41
N SER A 397 -20.24 -13.46 20.34
CA SER A 397 -20.42 -12.09 20.81
C SER A 397 -19.99 -11.02 19.79
N HIS A 398 -19.46 -11.41 18.64
CA HIS A 398 -18.95 -10.51 17.58
C HIS A 398 -19.71 -10.67 16.24
N VAL A 399 -20.92 -11.21 16.28
CA VAL A 399 -21.82 -11.30 15.12
C VAL A 399 -23.20 -10.79 15.52
N ASP A 400 -23.83 -10.00 14.64
CA ASP A 400 -25.21 -9.58 14.80
C ASP A 400 -26.19 -10.71 14.38
N GLU A 401 -27.50 -10.48 14.55
CA GLU A 401 -28.57 -11.43 14.19
C GLU A 401 -28.57 -11.82 12.70
N SER A 402 -27.91 -11.02 11.85
CA SER A 402 -27.74 -11.27 10.41
C SER A 402 -26.45 -12.01 10.06
N GLY A 403 -25.62 -12.38 11.06
CA GLY A 403 -24.34 -13.06 10.87
C GLY A 403 -23.19 -12.14 10.43
N LYS A 404 -23.34 -10.81 10.53
CA LYS A 404 -22.28 -9.84 10.23
C LYS A 404 -21.40 -9.62 11.43
N ALA A 405 -20.09 -9.44 11.17
CA ALA A 405 -19.12 -9.10 12.19
C ALA A 405 -19.45 -7.74 12.81
N ASN A 406 -19.53 -7.69 14.14
CA ASN A 406 -19.80 -6.48 14.90
C ASN A 406 -18.87 -6.41 16.12
N MET A 407 -18.35 -5.21 16.41
CA MET A 407 -17.61 -4.95 17.64
C MET A 407 -18.59 -4.88 18.81
N VAL A 408 -18.33 -5.64 19.88
CA VAL A 408 -19.21 -5.68 21.06
C VAL A 408 -19.34 -4.30 21.69
N ASP A 409 -20.57 -3.81 21.88
CA ASP A 409 -20.79 -2.60 22.65
C ASP A 409 -20.49 -2.85 24.14
N VAL A 410 -19.53 -2.09 24.66
CA VAL A 410 -19.13 -2.10 26.08
C VAL A 410 -19.56 -0.84 26.82
N GLY A 411 -20.36 0.02 26.19
CA GLY A 411 -20.78 1.32 26.73
C GLY A 411 -21.46 1.22 28.09
N SER A 412 -22.29 0.20 28.29
CA SER A 412 -23.06 -0.03 29.53
C SER A 412 -22.26 -0.69 30.67
N LYS A 413 -21.01 -1.14 30.43
CA LYS A 413 -20.18 -1.79 31.44
C LYS A 413 -19.47 -0.78 32.32
N ASN A 414 -19.36 -1.10 33.61
CA ASN A 414 -18.54 -0.31 34.53
C ASN A 414 -17.04 -0.55 34.26
N GLU A 415 -16.26 0.48 34.48
CA GLU A 415 -14.81 0.38 34.43
C GLU A 415 -14.28 -0.43 35.61
N SER A 416 -13.30 -1.30 35.35
CA SER A 416 -12.60 -2.06 36.40
C SER A 416 -11.14 -2.24 36.01
N LYS A 417 -10.29 -2.55 37.01
CA LYS A 417 -8.90 -2.93 36.77
C LYS A 417 -8.88 -4.28 36.04
N ARG A 418 -8.22 -4.35 34.91
CA ARG A 418 -8.07 -5.52 34.07
C ARG A 418 -6.62 -5.92 34.00
N VAL A 419 -6.34 -7.20 34.20
CA VAL A 419 -5.02 -7.78 34.02
C VAL A 419 -5.14 -9.02 33.17
N ALA A 420 -4.23 -9.20 32.21
CA ALA A 420 -4.09 -10.44 31.46
C ALA A 420 -2.63 -10.84 31.34
N VAL A 421 -2.37 -12.12 31.44
CA VAL A 421 -1.04 -12.72 31.25
C VAL A 421 -1.15 -13.76 30.13
N ALA A 422 -0.27 -13.64 29.13
CA ALA A 422 -0.11 -14.61 28.06
C ALA A 422 1.32 -15.16 28.03
N ARG A 423 1.50 -16.36 27.46
CA ARG A 423 2.82 -16.96 27.23
C ARG A 423 2.94 -17.51 25.83
N GLY A 424 4.20 -17.77 25.41
CA GLY A 424 4.52 -18.48 24.17
C GLY A 424 5.93 -19.04 24.23
N ILE A 425 6.26 -19.95 23.31
CA ILE A 425 7.55 -20.61 23.23
C ILE A 425 8.11 -20.48 21.82
N VAL A 426 9.41 -20.16 21.72
CA VAL A 426 10.17 -20.29 20.47
C VAL A 426 11.19 -21.40 20.67
N GLN A 427 10.98 -22.54 20.02
CA GLN A 427 11.97 -23.63 19.95
C GLN A 427 13.05 -23.24 18.95
N VAL A 428 14.31 -23.43 19.33
CA VAL A 428 15.49 -23.16 18.49
C VAL A 428 16.42 -24.36 18.50
N ASP A 429 17.45 -24.37 17.66
CA ASP A 429 18.52 -25.36 17.73
C ASP A 429 19.63 -24.95 18.72
N SER A 430 20.57 -25.85 18.98
CA SER A 430 21.68 -25.61 19.92
C SER A 430 22.58 -24.44 19.47
N THR A 431 22.77 -24.27 18.16
CA THR A 431 23.59 -23.19 17.60
C THR A 431 22.98 -21.82 17.90
N ILE A 432 21.68 -21.66 17.66
CA ILE A 432 20.97 -20.42 17.96
C ILE A 432 20.92 -20.18 19.46
N SER A 433 20.68 -21.24 20.27
CA SER A 433 20.65 -21.15 21.72
C SER A 433 21.99 -20.60 22.28
N SER A 434 23.12 -21.09 21.77
CA SER A 434 24.45 -20.59 22.17
C SER A 434 24.68 -19.14 21.72
N LEU A 435 24.32 -18.79 20.47
CA LEU A 435 24.45 -17.42 19.95
C LEU A 435 23.64 -16.40 20.77
N ILE A 436 22.46 -16.77 21.23
CA ILE A 436 21.62 -15.91 22.08
C ILE A 436 22.23 -15.79 23.47
N ALA A 437 22.66 -16.89 24.06
CA ALA A 437 23.27 -16.90 25.39
C ALA A 437 24.56 -16.04 25.48
N GLU A 438 25.35 -16.04 24.41
CA GLU A 438 26.59 -15.27 24.29
C GLU A 438 26.35 -13.83 23.76
N ASN A 439 25.10 -13.45 23.46
CA ASN A 439 24.74 -12.19 22.80
C ASN A 439 25.48 -11.92 21.48
N ASN A 440 25.75 -12.99 20.72
CA ASN A 440 26.54 -13.00 19.49
C ASN A 440 25.67 -13.07 18.23
N VAL A 441 24.38 -12.75 18.33
CA VAL A 441 23.46 -12.74 17.19
C VAL A 441 23.79 -11.54 16.28
N LYS A 442 24.03 -11.79 15.00
CA LYS A 442 24.43 -10.76 14.00
C LYS A 442 23.51 -9.52 13.95
N LYS A 443 22.23 -9.64 14.29
CA LYS A 443 21.25 -8.55 14.29
C LYS A 443 21.18 -7.81 15.64
N GLY A 444 22.04 -8.15 16.62
CA GLY A 444 22.07 -7.51 17.94
C GLY A 444 21.34 -8.28 19.03
N ASP A 445 21.06 -7.62 20.15
CA ASP A 445 20.44 -8.20 21.33
C ASP A 445 19.00 -8.64 21.07
N VAL A 446 18.80 -9.96 21.03
CA VAL A 446 17.52 -10.60 20.71
C VAL A 446 16.48 -10.31 21.79
N PHE A 447 16.87 -10.32 23.06
CA PHE A 447 15.94 -10.11 24.17
C PHE A 447 15.41 -8.68 24.19
N SER A 448 16.28 -7.68 24.12
CA SER A 448 15.89 -6.27 24.14
C SER A 448 14.99 -5.92 22.95
N VAL A 449 15.34 -6.38 21.76
CA VAL A 449 14.54 -6.07 20.55
C VAL A 449 13.19 -6.77 20.59
N ALA A 450 13.13 -8.04 21.02
CA ALA A 450 11.87 -8.78 21.12
C ALA A 450 10.96 -8.21 22.23
N GLN A 451 11.53 -7.79 23.36
CA GLN A 451 10.79 -7.13 24.44
C GLN A 451 10.14 -5.82 23.96
N LEU A 452 10.92 -4.94 23.34
CA LEU A 452 10.41 -3.67 22.79
C LEU A 452 9.34 -3.91 21.73
N ALA A 453 9.54 -4.88 20.84
CA ALA A 453 8.56 -5.22 19.82
C ALA A 453 7.23 -5.69 20.43
N GLY A 454 7.28 -6.53 21.47
CA GLY A 454 6.09 -6.99 22.20
C GLY A 454 5.36 -5.85 22.91
N ILE A 455 6.07 -4.96 23.59
CA ILE A 455 5.47 -3.78 24.24
C ILE A 455 4.78 -2.88 23.21
N MET A 456 5.42 -2.63 22.07
CA MET A 456 4.85 -1.84 21.00
C MET A 456 3.63 -2.51 20.36
N ALA A 457 3.65 -3.83 20.25
CA ALA A 457 2.54 -4.62 19.70
C ALA A 457 1.31 -4.56 20.60
N ALA A 458 1.45 -4.71 21.92
CA ALA A 458 0.37 -4.52 22.87
C ALA A 458 -0.33 -3.16 22.70
N LYS A 459 0.44 -2.08 22.55
CA LYS A 459 -0.08 -0.70 22.34
C LYS A 459 -0.80 -0.50 21.01
N ARG A 460 -0.66 -1.43 20.07
CA ARG A 460 -1.23 -1.38 18.70
C ARG A 460 -2.21 -2.52 18.42
N THR A 461 -2.67 -3.22 19.42
CA THR A 461 -3.55 -4.38 19.25
C THR A 461 -4.82 -4.03 18.48
N SER A 462 -5.46 -2.90 18.76
CA SER A 462 -6.64 -2.44 18.01
C SER A 462 -6.36 -2.11 16.55
N ASP A 463 -5.11 -1.77 16.19
CA ASP A 463 -4.70 -1.56 14.79
C ASP A 463 -4.47 -2.88 14.05
N LEU A 464 -4.18 -3.97 14.79
CA LEU A 464 -3.85 -5.29 14.26
C LEU A 464 -5.09 -6.21 14.22
N ILE A 465 -5.97 -6.10 15.20
CA ILE A 465 -7.14 -6.98 15.38
C ILE A 465 -8.43 -6.14 15.22
N PRO A 466 -9.17 -6.32 14.11
CA PRO A 466 -10.21 -5.38 13.67
C PRO A 466 -11.35 -5.13 14.67
N LEU A 467 -11.71 -6.11 15.50
CA LEU A 467 -12.83 -6.01 16.45
C LEU A 467 -12.38 -5.73 17.88
N CYS A 468 -11.08 -5.48 18.12
CA CYS A 468 -10.57 -5.07 19.43
C CYS A 468 -10.81 -3.58 19.67
N HIS A 469 -11.21 -3.25 20.89
CA HIS A 469 -11.36 -1.86 21.32
C HIS A 469 -9.98 -1.20 21.51
N PRO A 470 -9.81 0.07 21.16
CA PRO A 470 -8.62 0.83 21.52
C PRO A 470 -8.62 1.09 23.03
N LEU A 471 -7.63 0.54 23.73
CA LEU A 471 -7.53 0.62 25.19
C LEU A 471 -6.33 1.46 25.62
N SER A 472 -6.52 2.30 26.66
CA SER A 472 -5.44 3.01 27.33
C SER A 472 -4.76 2.07 28.32
N LEU A 473 -3.61 1.50 27.92
CA LEU A 473 -2.85 0.57 28.76
C LEU A 473 -2.09 1.32 29.85
N SER A 474 -2.24 0.87 31.09
CA SER A 474 -1.52 1.42 32.25
C SER A 474 -0.19 0.72 32.49
N TYR A 475 -0.05 -0.54 32.02
CA TYR A 475 1.15 -1.34 32.21
C TYR A 475 1.27 -2.39 31.11
N VAL A 476 2.49 -2.57 30.60
CA VAL A 476 2.86 -3.66 29.68
C VAL A 476 4.27 -4.12 30.07
N ASN A 477 4.40 -5.38 30.44
CA ASN A 477 5.70 -6.01 30.66
C ASN A 477 5.81 -7.28 29.80
N VAL A 478 6.95 -7.44 29.14
CA VAL A 478 7.28 -8.64 28.36
C VAL A 478 8.57 -9.20 28.92
N TYR A 479 8.51 -10.40 29.42
CA TYR A 479 9.65 -11.13 29.98
C TYR A 479 10.05 -12.27 29.05
N LEU A 480 11.36 -12.41 28.82
CA LEU A 480 11.94 -13.46 27.97
C LEU A 480 12.98 -14.25 28.77
N ARG A 481 12.95 -15.57 28.64
CA ARG A 481 13.91 -16.47 29.27
C ARG A 481 14.36 -17.53 28.27
N LEU A 482 15.69 -17.75 28.21
CA LEU A 482 16.26 -18.85 27.45
C LEU A 482 16.50 -20.03 28.40
N ASP A 483 15.89 -21.16 28.10
CA ASP A 483 16.25 -22.45 28.67
C ASP A 483 17.24 -23.13 27.70
N GLN A 484 18.52 -23.08 28.08
CA GLN A 484 19.60 -23.65 27.27
C GLN A 484 19.56 -25.18 27.20
N GLN A 485 19.00 -25.87 28.22
CA GLN A 485 18.94 -27.33 28.23
C GLN A 485 17.91 -27.86 27.23
N SER A 486 16.75 -27.22 27.17
CA SER A 486 15.68 -27.61 26.22
C SER A 486 15.70 -26.82 24.91
N HIS A 487 16.63 -25.85 24.76
CA HIS A 487 16.74 -24.94 23.62
C HIS A 487 15.43 -24.20 23.34
N LYS A 488 14.79 -23.66 24.38
CA LYS A 488 13.52 -22.94 24.32
C LYS A 488 13.65 -21.51 24.82
N LEU A 489 13.10 -20.58 24.07
CA LEU A 489 12.86 -19.23 24.56
C LEU A 489 11.42 -19.12 25.02
N GLU A 490 11.24 -18.91 26.31
CA GLU A 490 9.94 -18.65 26.91
C GLU A 490 9.67 -17.16 26.92
N ILE A 491 8.47 -16.79 26.51
CA ILE A 491 7.98 -15.42 26.44
C ILE A 491 6.74 -15.32 27.32
N THR A 492 6.73 -14.35 28.24
CA THR A 492 5.56 -14.05 29.08
C THR A 492 5.24 -12.56 28.94
N ALA A 493 4.00 -12.22 28.68
CA ALA A 493 3.55 -10.84 28.64
C ALA A 493 2.41 -10.60 29.62
N GLU A 494 2.60 -9.57 30.46
CA GLU A 494 1.55 -9.08 31.36
C GLU A 494 1.09 -7.69 30.89
N VAL A 495 -0.23 -7.51 30.76
CA VAL A 495 -0.84 -6.24 30.35
C VAL A 495 -1.92 -5.84 31.35
N ARG A 496 -1.97 -4.54 31.70
CA ARG A 496 -2.96 -3.97 32.62
C ARG A 496 -3.62 -2.73 32.02
N CYS A 497 -4.90 -2.57 32.29
CA CYS A 497 -5.62 -1.32 32.06
C CYS A 497 -6.72 -1.11 33.12
N THR A 498 -7.27 0.10 33.14
CA THR A 498 -8.58 0.38 33.75
C THR A 498 -9.55 0.67 32.61
N GLY A 499 -10.58 -0.18 32.47
CA GLY A 499 -11.47 -0.06 31.33
C GLY A 499 -12.68 -0.99 31.38
N LYS A 500 -13.52 -0.88 30.35
CA LYS A 500 -14.79 -1.61 30.22
C LYS A 500 -14.66 -3.01 29.61
N THR A 501 -13.48 -3.33 29.04
CA THR A 501 -13.17 -4.65 28.46
C THR A 501 -11.82 -5.16 28.90
N GLY A 502 -11.53 -6.44 28.70
CA GLY A 502 -10.27 -7.09 29.09
C GLY A 502 -9.13 -6.78 28.13
N VAL A 503 -7.89 -7.10 28.54
CA VAL A 503 -6.64 -6.89 27.81
C VAL A 503 -5.99 -8.22 27.36
N GLU A 504 -6.81 -9.24 27.19
CA GLU A 504 -6.36 -10.57 26.78
C GLU A 504 -5.66 -10.53 25.39
N MET A 505 -6.24 -9.76 24.46
CA MET A 505 -5.70 -9.66 23.11
C MET A 505 -4.40 -8.87 23.07
N GLU A 506 -4.25 -7.86 23.91
CA GLU A 506 -3.02 -7.08 24.06
C GLU A 506 -1.87 -7.98 24.59
N ALA A 507 -2.16 -8.84 25.56
CA ALA A 507 -1.16 -9.77 26.09
C ALA A 507 -0.76 -10.84 25.04
N LEU A 508 -1.72 -11.43 24.34
CA LEU A 508 -1.46 -12.41 23.28
C LEU A 508 -0.71 -11.78 22.10
N THR A 509 -1.06 -10.56 21.70
CA THR A 509 -0.38 -9.82 20.62
C THR A 509 1.08 -9.51 21.00
N ALA A 510 1.34 -9.12 22.26
CA ALA A 510 2.69 -8.89 22.77
C ALA A 510 3.56 -10.15 22.61
N VAL A 511 3.08 -11.30 23.06
CA VAL A 511 3.78 -12.59 22.97
C VAL A 511 4.03 -12.97 21.51
N SER A 512 3.00 -12.85 20.67
CA SER A 512 3.09 -13.24 19.26
C SER A 512 4.14 -12.45 18.49
N ILE A 513 4.18 -11.13 18.68
CA ILE A 513 5.14 -10.25 17.98
C ILE A 513 6.54 -10.40 18.56
N SER A 514 6.70 -10.63 19.88
CA SER A 514 7.99 -10.98 20.46
C SER A 514 8.54 -12.28 19.84
N ALA A 515 7.73 -13.32 19.72
CA ALA A 515 8.13 -14.60 19.12
C ALA A 515 8.53 -14.45 17.64
N LEU A 516 7.77 -13.70 16.85
CA LEU A 516 8.09 -13.39 15.46
C LEU A 516 9.37 -12.57 15.33
N THR A 517 9.65 -11.67 16.27
CA THR A 517 10.87 -10.87 16.31
C THR A 517 12.10 -11.75 16.59
N ILE A 518 12.02 -12.66 17.57
CA ILE A 518 13.07 -13.66 17.82
C ILE A 518 13.33 -14.48 16.56
N TYR A 519 12.28 -14.97 15.93
CA TYR A 519 12.39 -15.74 14.68
C TYR A 519 13.10 -14.94 13.59
N ASP A 520 12.70 -13.68 13.35
CA ASP A 520 13.33 -12.84 12.32
C ASP A 520 14.80 -12.56 12.62
N MET A 521 15.14 -12.31 13.88
CA MET A 521 16.53 -12.01 14.28
C MET A 521 17.45 -13.21 14.13
N CYS A 522 16.95 -14.42 14.38
CA CYS A 522 17.76 -15.64 14.42
C CYS A 522 17.75 -16.46 13.13
N LYS A 523 16.75 -16.29 12.24
CA LYS A 523 16.56 -17.13 11.05
C LYS A 523 17.75 -17.23 10.10
N TYR A 524 18.71 -16.30 10.12
CA TYR A 524 19.89 -16.35 9.27
C TYR A 524 20.90 -17.43 9.72
N ALA A 525 20.89 -17.78 11.01
CA ALA A 525 21.74 -18.81 11.60
C ALA A 525 21.00 -20.16 11.73
N ALA A 526 19.71 -20.18 11.42
CA ALA A 526 18.84 -21.34 11.55
C ALA A 526 19.03 -22.32 10.38
N SER A 527 19.10 -23.61 10.68
CA SER A 527 18.90 -24.65 9.68
C SER A 527 17.43 -24.63 9.18
N PRO A 528 17.11 -25.08 7.96
CA PRO A 528 15.74 -25.19 7.52
C PRO A 528 14.91 -26.00 8.54
N ASN A 529 13.77 -25.43 9.01
CA ASN A 529 12.84 -26.03 9.98
C ASN A 529 13.38 -26.20 11.43
N SER A 530 14.51 -25.58 11.80
CA SER A 530 15.04 -25.69 13.16
C SER A 530 14.38 -24.73 14.16
N MET A 531 13.57 -23.77 13.69
CA MET A 531 12.85 -22.84 14.55
C MET A 531 11.35 -23.05 14.45
N LYS A 532 10.67 -23.09 15.63
CA LYS A 532 9.22 -23.26 15.71
C LYS A 532 8.63 -22.37 16.81
N ILE A 533 7.58 -21.63 16.49
CA ILE A 533 6.77 -20.87 17.44
C ILE A 533 5.61 -21.75 17.88
N THR A 534 5.45 -21.95 19.19
CA THR A 534 4.42 -22.85 19.75
C THR A 534 3.82 -22.25 21.02
N ASP A 535 2.73 -22.85 21.46
CA ASP A 535 2.12 -22.65 22.78
C ASP A 535 1.80 -21.17 23.11
N ILE A 536 1.37 -20.39 22.10
CA ILE A 536 0.86 -19.04 22.35
C ILE A 536 -0.53 -19.16 22.96
N GLU A 537 -0.66 -18.78 24.23
CA GLU A 537 -1.90 -18.97 24.99
C GLU A 537 -2.08 -17.93 26.09
N LEU A 538 -3.34 -17.76 26.51
CA LEU A 538 -3.70 -16.98 27.69
C LEU A 538 -3.47 -17.83 28.95
N VAL A 539 -2.70 -17.29 29.89
CA VAL A 539 -2.38 -17.95 31.18
C VAL A 539 -3.38 -17.52 32.26
N SER A 540 -3.65 -16.24 32.35
CA SER A 540 -4.62 -15.72 33.32
C SER A 540 -5.26 -14.43 32.86
N LYS A 541 -6.44 -14.15 33.39
CA LYS A 541 -7.08 -12.85 33.32
C LYS A 541 -7.90 -12.57 34.58
N THR A 542 -7.96 -11.31 35.00
CA THR A 542 -8.71 -10.86 36.17
C THR A 542 -9.49 -9.56 35.91
N GLY A 543 -10.46 -9.32 36.77
CA GLY A 543 -11.26 -8.11 36.78
C GLY A 543 -12.40 -8.07 35.73
N GLY A 544 -12.69 -9.18 35.06
CA GLY A 544 -13.77 -9.29 34.07
C GLY A 544 -15.14 -9.59 34.66
N THR A 545 -16.21 -9.08 34.03
CA THR A 545 -17.60 -9.37 34.43
C THR A 545 -17.99 -10.86 34.27
N LYS A 546 -17.22 -11.63 33.50
CA LYS A 546 -17.41 -13.10 33.31
C LYS A 546 -16.55 -13.92 34.26
N GLY A 547 -15.97 -13.31 35.29
CA GLY A 547 -15.10 -13.97 36.28
C GLY A 547 -13.63 -14.01 35.85
N ASP A 548 -12.79 -14.37 36.82
CA ASP A 548 -11.36 -14.52 36.63
C ASP A 548 -11.02 -15.90 36.04
N PHE A 549 -9.95 -15.97 35.31
CA PHE A 549 -9.45 -17.20 34.68
C PHE A 549 -7.98 -17.40 35.05
N PHE A 550 -7.64 -18.59 35.51
CA PHE A 550 -6.28 -19.04 35.79
C PHE A 550 -6.11 -20.44 35.22
N LYS A 551 -5.08 -20.62 34.38
CA LYS A 551 -4.71 -21.94 33.90
C LYS A 551 -3.96 -22.69 35.01
N THR A 552 -4.45 -23.88 35.39
CA THR A 552 -3.83 -24.74 36.41
C THR A 552 -2.45 -25.18 35.93
N GLN A 553 -1.39 -24.99 36.78
CA GLN A 553 0.02 -25.29 36.54
C GLN A 553 0.78 -24.31 35.63
N VAL A 554 1.12 -23.13 36.13
CA VAL A 554 2.24 -22.33 35.63
C VAL A 554 2.90 -21.61 36.81
N ASN A 555 4.14 -21.91 37.11
CA ASN A 555 4.97 -21.08 37.98
C ASN A 555 5.29 -19.76 37.25
N ILE A 556 4.68 -18.67 37.68
CA ILE A 556 5.03 -17.33 37.21
C ILE A 556 6.21 -16.87 38.08
N PRO A 557 7.37 -16.55 37.53
CA PRO A 557 8.44 -15.95 38.33
C PRO A 557 7.98 -14.57 38.81
N HIS A 558 7.76 -14.42 40.09
CA HIS A 558 7.63 -13.11 40.73
C HIS A 558 9.04 -12.59 41.03
N SER A 559 9.41 -11.47 40.38
CA SER A 559 10.52 -10.62 40.83
C SER A 559 10.14 -9.17 40.59
#